data_b4777563f372d6829578cc89f9a014f3
#
_entry.id   b4777563f372d6829578cc89f9a014f3
#
_cell.length_a   1.000
_cell.length_b   1.000
_cell.length_c   1.000
_cell.angle_alpha   90.00
_cell.angle_beta   90.00
_cell.angle_gamma   90.00
#
_symmetry.space_group_name_H-M   'P 1'
#
loop_
_entity.id
_entity.type
_entity.pdbx_description
1 polymer ?
#
loop_
_entity_poly.entity_id
_entity_poly.type
_entity_poly.pdbx_seq_one_letter_code
_entity_poly.pdbx_strand_id
1 'polypeptide(L)'
;MESERLERATRKWWFYLILVALLFLAPSYSSATGFITGEKNGEVVAEVLTYSLKPYKPFMPLLHIIVILFIAAVLVYGNRFGKIFTAFVGVNYLFIAFLQNTAVTERYGLGIITVNIIWFSLIGLLWLRDVKIRKTNYTFSRQPVWRYWVVPFAVLTFWSPDKPWDFNPIYLLTSDSPLAFCLITPTYLSIFYLLYLKVNLPALRVTSFIGTLLGISNIGIGFMRGVARAYT
;
A
#
# COMPACT_ATOMS: atom_id res chain seq x y z
N MET A 1 25.58 12.34 3.23
CA MET A 1 25.26 12.51 4.67
C MET A 1 23.80 12.23 5.02
N GLU A 2 22.83 12.93 4.47
CA GLU A 2 21.39 12.74 4.84
C GLU A 2 20.83 11.37 4.43
N SER A 3 21.19 10.87 3.25
CA SER A 3 20.81 9.54 2.75
C SER A 3 21.30 8.41 3.66
N GLU A 4 22.52 8.53 4.19
CA GLU A 4 23.11 7.53 5.11
C GLU A 4 22.49 7.58 6.50
N ARG A 5 22.10 8.77 6.97
CA ARG A 5 21.39 8.91 8.26
C ARG A 5 20.06 8.16 8.23
N LEU A 6 19.27 8.33 7.16
CA LEU A 6 17.99 7.63 7.00
C LEU A 6 18.18 6.13 6.84
N GLU A 7 19.19 5.70 6.09
CA GLU A 7 19.50 4.28 5.95
C GLU A 7 19.92 3.64 7.28
N ARG A 8 20.71 4.36 8.09
CA ARG A 8 21.05 3.94 9.45
C ARG A 8 19.84 3.92 10.38
N ALA A 9 18.96 4.94 10.32
CA ALA A 9 17.75 4.99 11.14
C ALA A 9 16.81 3.82 10.85
N THR A 10 16.54 3.54 9.57
CA THR A 10 15.68 2.42 9.15
C THR A 10 16.30 1.04 9.35
N ARG A 11 17.53 0.92 9.85
CA ARG A 11 18.14 -0.34 10.31
C ARG A 11 17.93 -0.58 11.80
N LYS A 12 17.52 0.44 12.55
CA LYS A 12 17.38 0.35 14.00
C LYS A 12 15.98 -0.14 14.36
N TRP A 13 15.89 -1.03 15.33
CA TRP A 13 14.62 -1.62 15.80
C TRP A 13 13.67 -0.57 16.39
N TRP A 14 14.18 0.44 17.09
CA TRP A 14 13.36 1.52 17.67
C TRP A 14 12.57 2.30 16.61
N PHE A 15 13.08 2.42 15.37
CA PHE A 15 12.35 3.06 14.28
C PHE A 15 11.02 2.34 14.00
N TYR A 16 11.03 1.02 14.00
CA TYR A 16 9.84 0.21 13.80
C TYR A 16 8.90 0.23 15.00
N LEU A 17 9.44 0.34 16.23
CA LEU A 17 8.62 0.58 17.41
C LEU A 17 7.85 1.90 17.33
N ILE A 18 8.46 2.96 16.83
CA ILE A 18 7.75 4.23 16.61
C ILE A 18 6.61 4.02 15.61
N LEU A 19 6.84 3.31 14.50
CA LEU A 19 5.78 3.01 13.53
C LEU A 19 4.63 2.22 14.19
N VAL A 20 4.93 1.23 15.01
CA VAL A 20 3.89 0.48 15.74
C VAL A 20 3.20 1.36 16.79
N ALA A 21 3.94 2.19 17.51
CA ALA A 21 3.37 3.10 18.50
C ALA A 21 2.34 4.08 17.89
N LEU A 22 2.51 4.46 16.63
CA LEU A 22 1.55 5.30 15.91
C LEU A 22 0.14 4.69 15.83
N LEU A 23 -0.01 3.36 15.90
CA LEU A 23 -1.33 2.71 15.99
C LEU A 23 -2.15 3.20 17.21
N PHE A 24 -1.45 3.51 18.30
CA PHE A 24 -2.06 3.96 19.53
C PHE A 24 -2.06 5.48 19.68
N LEU A 25 -1.07 6.16 19.12
CA LEU A 25 -0.86 7.60 19.24
C LEU A 25 -1.59 8.42 18.16
N ALA A 26 -1.98 7.80 17.05
CA ALA A 26 -2.70 8.45 15.94
C ALA A 26 -4.06 7.78 15.71
N PRO A 27 -5.02 7.95 16.62
CA PRO A 27 -6.36 7.38 16.51
C PRO A 27 -7.09 7.97 15.30
N SER A 28 -8.12 7.25 14.81
CA SER A 28 -8.96 7.76 13.73
C SER A 28 -9.77 8.96 14.18
N TYR A 29 -10.07 9.83 13.24
CA TYR A 29 -10.87 11.04 13.46
C TYR A 29 -12.25 10.89 12.80
N SER A 30 -13.26 11.46 13.43
CA SER A 30 -14.60 11.61 12.90
C SER A 30 -15.10 13.04 13.15
N SER A 31 -15.70 13.67 12.16
CA SER A 31 -16.27 15.02 12.35
C SER A 31 -17.47 15.02 13.30
N ALA A 32 -18.13 13.88 13.51
CA ALA A 32 -19.27 13.75 14.41
C ALA A 32 -18.85 13.59 15.88
N THR A 33 -17.69 12.99 16.17
CA THR A 33 -17.32 12.58 17.55
C THR A 33 -15.88 12.95 17.94
N GLY A 34 -15.08 13.53 17.03
CA GLY A 34 -13.67 13.86 17.26
C GLY A 34 -12.75 12.66 17.10
N PHE A 35 -11.63 12.65 17.83
CA PHE A 35 -10.68 11.53 17.84
C PHE A 35 -11.25 10.34 18.61
N ILE A 36 -11.18 9.15 18.02
CA ILE A 36 -11.81 7.92 18.51
C ILE A 36 -10.75 6.90 18.88
N THR A 37 -10.86 6.38 20.12
CA THR A 37 -9.97 5.35 20.67
C THR A 37 -10.76 4.09 21.04
N GLY A 38 -10.04 2.98 21.30
CA GLY A 38 -10.65 1.71 21.69
C GLY A 38 -11.42 1.00 20.57
N GLU A 39 -12.45 0.25 20.94
CA GLU A 39 -13.21 -0.60 19.99
C GLU A 39 -13.86 0.19 18.85
N LYS A 40 -14.39 1.37 19.17
CA LYS A 40 -15.04 2.24 18.18
C LYS A 40 -14.07 2.70 17.06
N ASN A 41 -12.76 2.72 17.33
CA ASN A 41 -11.77 3.05 16.30
C ASN A 41 -11.83 2.04 15.15
N GLY A 42 -11.99 0.75 15.45
CA GLY A 42 -12.14 -0.30 14.44
C GLY A 42 -13.40 -0.14 13.57
N GLU A 43 -14.50 0.33 14.16
CA GLU A 43 -15.74 0.59 13.41
C GLU A 43 -15.55 1.74 12.41
N VAL A 44 -14.93 2.86 12.83
CA VAL A 44 -14.63 4.00 11.95
C VAL A 44 -13.71 3.57 10.81
N VAL A 45 -12.65 2.81 11.13
CA VAL A 45 -11.73 2.28 10.10
C VAL A 45 -12.47 1.43 9.09
N ALA A 46 -13.32 0.51 9.53
CA ALA A 46 -14.09 -0.38 8.66
C ALA A 46 -15.04 0.42 7.75
N GLU A 47 -15.73 1.42 8.30
CA GLU A 47 -16.67 2.24 7.55
C GLU A 47 -15.95 3.16 6.55
N VAL A 48 -14.87 3.82 6.95
CA VAL A 48 -14.06 4.64 6.03
C VAL A 48 -13.53 3.79 4.88
N LEU A 49 -12.95 2.61 5.13
CA LEU A 49 -12.46 1.73 4.06
C LEU A 49 -13.57 1.24 3.14
N THR A 50 -14.80 1.08 3.64
CA THR A 50 -15.96 0.67 2.84
C THR A 50 -16.43 1.75 1.87
N TYR A 51 -16.32 3.02 2.26
CA TYR A 51 -16.89 4.14 1.50
C TYR A 51 -15.83 4.94 0.71
N SER A 52 -14.56 4.96 1.15
CA SER A 52 -13.52 5.84 0.62
C SER A 52 -13.30 5.71 -0.90
N LEU A 53 -13.28 4.49 -1.43
CA LEU A 53 -12.99 4.26 -2.84
C LEU A 53 -14.23 4.25 -3.74
N LYS A 54 -15.45 4.26 -3.17
CA LYS A 54 -16.70 4.25 -3.96
C LYS A 54 -16.78 5.36 -5.02
N PRO A 55 -16.42 6.64 -4.72
CA PRO A 55 -16.47 7.70 -5.71
C PRO A 55 -15.51 7.49 -6.90
N TYR A 56 -14.46 6.71 -6.70
CA TYR A 56 -13.41 6.48 -7.70
C TYR A 56 -13.63 5.21 -8.55
N LYS A 57 -14.66 4.40 -8.23
CA LYS A 57 -14.99 3.17 -8.98
C LYS A 57 -15.06 3.37 -10.51
N PRO A 58 -15.69 4.43 -11.05
CA PRO A 58 -15.76 4.64 -12.51
C PRO A 58 -14.38 4.83 -13.15
N PHE A 59 -13.38 5.30 -12.39
CA PHE A 59 -12.03 5.56 -12.87
C PHE A 59 -11.08 4.37 -12.71
N MET A 60 -11.48 3.30 -12.02
CA MET A 60 -10.62 2.15 -11.76
C MET A 60 -10.04 1.51 -13.03
N PRO A 61 -10.79 1.30 -14.12
CA PRO A 61 -10.22 0.73 -15.34
C PRO A 61 -9.09 1.59 -15.91
N LEU A 62 -9.26 2.92 -15.92
CA LEU A 62 -8.23 3.85 -16.37
C LEU A 62 -6.98 3.80 -15.48
N LEU A 63 -7.16 3.77 -14.16
CA LEU A 63 -6.06 3.68 -13.19
C LEU A 63 -5.30 2.37 -13.33
N HIS A 64 -5.99 1.23 -13.57
CA HIS A 64 -5.34 -0.05 -13.86
C HIS A 64 -4.46 0.03 -15.10
N ILE A 65 -5.01 0.58 -16.21
CA ILE A 65 -4.24 0.76 -17.45
C ILE A 65 -2.99 1.61 -17.19
N ILE A 66 -3.12 2.72 -16.45
CA ILE A 66 -1.99 3.57 -16.10
C ILE A 66 -0.94 2.79 -15.33
N VAL A 67 -1.33 2.08 -14.27
CA VAL A 67 -0.39 1.28 -13.45
C VAL A 67 0.30 0.22 -14.31
N ILE A 68 -0.45 -0.52 -15.12
CA ILE A 68 0.11 -1.57 -15.98
C ILE A 68 1.09 -0.97 -16.99
N LEU A 69 0.76 0.17 -17.60
CA LEU A 69 1.65 0.86 -18.55
C LEU A 69 2.95 1.31 -17.87
N PHE A 70 2.90 1.84 -16.66
CA PHE A 70 4.11 2.22 -15.91
C PHE A 70 4.96 1.02 -15.54
N ILE A 71 4.34 -0.10 -15.13
CA ILE A 71 5.05 -1.35 -14.86
C ILE A 71 5.68 -1.88 -16.15
N ALA A 72 4.93 -1.99 -17.23
CA ALA A 72 5.44 -2.44 -18.51
C ALA A 72 6.60 -1.55 -19.01
N ALA A 73 6.45 -0.24 -18.90
CA ALA A 73 7.47 0.71 -19.32
C ALA A 73 8.77 0.56 -18.52
N VAL A 74 8.70 0.38 -17.19
CA VAL A 74 9.93 0.16 -16.39
C VAL A 74 10.56 -1.21 -16.68
N LEU A 75 9.78 -2.23 -16.98
CA LEU A 75 10.30 -3.55 -17.35
C LEU A 75 11.00 -3.52 -18.73
N VAL A 76 10.47 -2.77 -19.69
CA VAL A 76 11.00 -2.66 -21.06
C VAL A 76 12.19 -1.69 -21.12
N TYR A 77 12.01 -0.48 -20.58
CA TYR A 77 13.00 0.60 -20.71
C TYR A 77 14.00 0.64 -19.53
N GLY A 78 13.75 -0.16 -18.49
CA GLY A 78 14.64 -0.29 -17.32
C GLY A 78 14.96 1.05 -16.68
N ASN A 79 16.25 1.30 -16.50
CA ASN A 79 16.74 2.47 -15.80
C ASN A 79 16.44 3.82 -16.50
N ARG A 80 16.19 3.79 -17.83
CA ARG A 80 15.79 5.00 -18.58
C ARG A 80 14.43 5.53 -18.10
N PHE A 81 13.51 4.65 -17.76
CA PHE A 81 12.18 5.00 -17.26
C PHE A 81 12.10 4.99 -15.72
N GLY A 82 13.12 4.46 -15.05
CA GLY A 82 13.13 4.20 -13.61
C GLY A 82 12.80 5.42 -12.75
N LYS A 83 13.31 6.62 -13.11
CA LYS A 83 13.02 7.86 -12.38
C LYS A 83 11.52 8.21 -12.43
N ILE A 84 10.91 8.07 -13.60
CA ILE A 84 9.49 8.37 -13.84
C ILE A 84 8.64 7.36 -13.07
N PHE A 85 9.00 6.06 -13.14
CA PHE A 85 8.33 5.01 -12.40
C PHE A 85 8.41 5.24 -10.88
N THR A 86 9.59 5.58 -10.35
CA THR A 86 9.77 5.89 -8.92
C THR A 86 8.89 7.07 -8.48
N ALA A 87 8.82 8.13 -9.30
CA ALA A 87 7.95 9.27 -9.04
C ALA A 87 6.47 8.87 -9.04
N PHE A 88 6.06 8.09 -10.04
CA PHE A 88 4.70 7.56 -10.14
C PHE A 88 4.31 6.77 -8.90
N VAL A 89 5.14 5.80 -8.46
CA VAL A 89 4.86 5.00 -7.26
C VAL A 89 4.76 5.88 -6.01
N GLY A 90 5.67 6.85 -5.85
CA GLY A 90 5.62 7.79 -4.73
C GLY A 90 4.33 8.61 -4.69
N VAL A 91 3.90 9.15 -5.84
CA VAL A 91 2.64 9.90 -5.98
C VAL A 91 1.44 8.99 -5.76
N ASN A 92 1.47 7.75 -6.27
CA ASN A 92 0.40 6.79 -6.05
C ASN A 92 0.21 6.47 -4.56
N TYR A 93 1.30 6.30 -3.79
CA TYR A 93 1.18 6.12 -2.34
C TYR A 93 0.62 7.36 -1.62
N LEU A 94 0.89 8.58 -2.11
CA LEU A 94 0.24 9.76 -1.56
C LEU A 94 -1.25 9.79 -1.90
N PHE A 95 -1.66 9.41 -3.11
CA PHE A 95 -3.09 9.25 -3.42
C PHE A 95 -3.74 8.20 -2.53
N ILE A 96 -3.13 7.05 -2.35
CA ILE A 96 -3.62 6.01 -1.44
C ILE A 96 -3.73 6.55 0.00
N ALA A 97 -2.74 7.33 0.47
CA ALA A 97 -2.76 7.91 1.80
C ALA A 97 -4.02 8.72 2.07
N PHE A 98 -4.45 9.54 1.12
CA PHE A 98 -5.60 10.42 1.31
C PHE A 98 -6.90 9.80 0.80
N LEU A 99 -6.92 9.23 -0.41
CA LEU A 99 -8.16 8.77 -1.04
C LEU A 99 -8.71 7.51 -0.39
N GLN A 100 -7.85 6.56 0.01
CA GLN A 100 -8.29 5.33 0.68
C GLN A 100 -8.65 5.55 2.16
N ASN A 101 -8.10 6.57 2.80
CA ASN A 101 -8.17 6.72 4.24
C ASN A 101 -9.01 7.91 4.70
N THR A 102 -9.82 8.49 3.79
CA THR A 102 -10.80 9.51 4.09
C THR A 102 -12.13 9.19 3.40
N ALA A 103 -13.23 9.31 4.12
CA ALA A 103 -14.58 9.13 3.57
C ALA A 103 -15.60 9.96 4.33
N VAL A 104 -16.63 10.40 3.63
CA VAL A 104 -17.85 10.91 4.29
C VAL A 104 -18.80 9.72 4.46
N THR A 105 -19.20 9.47 5.71
CA THR A 105 -20.07 8.37 6.09
C THR A 105 -21.31 8.90 6.80
N GLU A 106 -22.41 8.15 6.77
CA GLU A 106 -23.67 8.59 7.40
C GLU A 106 -23.54 8.64 8.93
N ARG A 107 -22.80 7.68 9.52
CA ARG A 107 -22.71 7.53 10.99
C ARG A 107 -21.65 8.45 11.60
N TYR A 108 -20.52 8.65 10.93
CA TYR A 108 -19.35 9.35 11.50
C TYR A 108 -19.02 10.67 10.81
N GLY A 109 -19.84 11.10 9.83
CA GLY A 109 -19.53 12.26 9.01
C GLY A 109 -18.22 12.07 8.25
N LEU A 110 -17.33 13.06 8.24
CA LEU A 110 -16.00 12.92 7.66
C LEU A 110 -15.14 12.05 8.58
N GLY A 111 -14.89 10.81 8.15
CA GLY A 111 -13.98 9.87 8.82
C GLY A 111 -12.58 9.91 8.22
N ILE A 112 -11.54 9.81 9.07
CA ILE A 112 -10.14 9.86 8.68
C ILE A 112 -9.37 8.77 9.44
N ILE A 113 -8.65 7.89 8.73
CA ILE A 113 -7.76 6.90 9.33
C ILE A 113 -6.36 7.53 9.44
N THR A 114 -6.13 8.24 10.54
CA THR A 114 -4.95 9.11 10.72
C THR A 114 -3.64 8.35 10.60
N VAL A 115 -3.52 7.18 11.21
CA VAL A 115 -2.29 6.36 11.20
C VAL A 115 -1.93 5.94 9.77
N ASN A 116 -2.91 5.54 8.97
CA ASN A 116 -2.68 5.12 7.58
C ASN A 116 -2.20 6.29 6.72
N ILE A 117 -2.78 7.48 6.91
CA ILE A 117 -2.32 8.69 6.21
C ILE A 117 -0.86 8.96 6.52
N ILE A 118 -0.45 8.89 7.78
CA ILE A 118 0.94 9.10 8.20
C ILE A 118 1.85 8.04 7.56
N TRP A 119 1.50 6.77 7.64
CA TRP A 119 2.32 5.68 7.12
C TRP A 119 2.47 5.72 5.60
N PHE A 120 1.35 5.88 4.88
CA PHE A 120 1.40 5.85 3.41
C PHE A 120 2.03 7.12 2.85
N SER A 121 1.87 8.26 3.53
CA SER A 121 2.60 9.49 3.19
C SER A 121 4.10 9.32 3.42
N LEU A 122 4.52 8.69 4.53
CA LEU A 122 5.92 8.39 4.77
C LEU A 122 6.49 7.49 3.66
N ILE A 123 5.77 6.44 3.27
CA ILE A 123 6.18 5.57 2.15
C ILE A 123 6.30 6.39 0.86
N GLY A 124 5.27 7.15 0.50
CA GLY A 124 5.27 7.99 -0.71
C GLY A 124 6.45 8.96 -0.74
N LEU A 125 6.75 9.62 0.37
CA LEU A 125 7.89 10.53 0.51
C LEU A 125 9.23 9.82 0.38
N LEU A 126 9.37 8.59 0.90
CA LEU A 126 10.59 7.79 0.73
C LEU A 126 10.84 7.41 -0.73
N TRP A 127 9.78 7.06 -1.47
CA TRP A 127 9.85 6.81 -2.89
C TRP A 127 10.16 8.08 -3.68
N LEU A 128 9.50 9.21 -3.40
CA LEU A 128 9.77 10.51 -4.04
C LEU A 128 11.19 11.00 -3.76
N ARG A 129 11.71 10.75 -2.57
CA ARG A 129 13.11 11.04 -2.26
C ARG A 129 14.08 10.28 -3.15
N ASP A 130 13.75 9.03 -3.52
CA ASP A 130 14.58 8.22 -4.41
C ASP A 130 14.69 8.82 -5.83
N VAL A 131 13.70 9.58 -6.27
CA VAL A 131 13.76 10.35 -7.53
C VAL A 131 14.95 11.31 -7.55
N LYS A 132 15.30 11.90 -6.38
CA LYS A 132 16.43 12.82 -6.24
C LYS A 132 17.76 12.08 -6.08
N ILE A 133 17.81 11.08 -5.18
CA ILE A 133 19.06 10.40 -4.83
C ILE A 133 19.43 9.28 -5.79
N ARG A 134 18.49 8.76 -6.58
CA ARG A 134 18.67 7.75 -7.62
C ARG A 134 19.41 6.49 -7.13
N LYS A 135 19.06 5.99 -5.95
CA LYS A 135 19.65 4.77 -5.40
C LYS A 135 19.12 3.50 -6.08
N THR A 136 17.85 3.53 -6.54
CA THR A 136 17.27 2.40 -7.24
C THR A 136 17.73 2.36 -8.68
N ASN A 137 18.30 1.23 -9.08
CA ASN A 137 18.69 0.94 -10.44
C ASN A 137 17.77 -0.14 -11.02
N TYR A 138 16.96 0.24 -12.01
CA TYR A 138 15.97 -0.62 -12.68
C TYR A 138 16.56 -1.44 -13.84
N THR A 139 17.86 -1.69 -13.84
CA THR A 139 18.47 -2.62 -14.80
C THR A 139 18.19 -4.05 -14.34
N PHE A 140 17.21 -4.68 -14.99
CA PHE A 140 16.86 -6.06 -14.72
C PHE A 140 17.97 -6.98 -15.22
N SER A 141 18.40 -7.89 -14.36
CA SER A 141 19.30 -8.98 -14.68
C SER A 141 18.58 -10.32 -14.46
N ARG A 142 19.00 -11.35 -15.19
CA ARG A 142 18.44 -12.69 -15.01
C ARG A 142 18.60 -13.10 -13.55
N GLN A 143 17.50 -13.44 -12.92
CA GLN A 143 17.45 -13.88 -11.52
C GLN A 143 17.37 -15.42 -11.49
N PRO A 144 17.80 -16.05 -10.38
CA PRO A 144 17.52 -17.47 -10.14
C PRO A 144 16.01 -17.74 -10.21
N VAL A 145 15.61 -18.87 -10.80
CA VAL A 145 14.19 -19.20 -11.06
C VAL A 145 13.33 -19.11 -9.81
N TRP A 146 13.87 -19.52 -8.67
CA TRP A 146 13.16 -19.47 -7.39
C TRP A 146 12.75 -18.05 -6.95
N ARG A 147 13.37 -16.97 -7.46
CA ARG A 147 12.97 -15.59 -7.13
C ARG A 147 11.70 -15.15 -7.85
N TYR A 148 11.32 -15.82 -8.93
CA TYR A 148 10.12 -15.44 -9.69
C TYR A 148 8.80 -15.85 -9.04
N TRP A 149 8.84 -16.52 -7.86
CA TRP A 149 7.63 -16.85 -7.09
C TRP A 149 6.78 -15.61 -6.73
N VAL A 150 7.39 -14.42 -6.68
CA VAL A 150 6.68 -13.15 -6.41
C VAL A 150 5.80 -12.69 -7.58
N VAL A 151 6.08 -13.15 -8.81
CA VAL A 151 5.35 -12.70 -10.01
C VAL A 151 3.87 -13.12 -9.99
N PRO A 152 3.50 -14.38 -9.70
CA PRO A 152 2.10 -14.75 -9.52
C PRO A 152 1.38 -13.89 -8.48
N PHE A 153 2.02 -13.59 -7.35
CA PHE A 153 1.43 -12.72 -6.33
C PHE A 153 1.26 -11.29 -6.83
N ALA A 154 2.24 -10.74 -7.57
CA ALA A 154 2.13 -9.42 -8.17
C ALA A 154 0.97 -9.32 -9.17
N VAL A 155 0.66 -10.37 -9.91
CA VAL A 155 -0.48 -10.44 -10.81
C VAL A 155 -1.79 -10.60 -10.05
N LEU A 156 -1.82 -11.48 -9.04
CA LEU A 156 -3.00 -11.71 -8.22
C LEU A 156 -3.46 -10.47 -7.44
N THR A 157 -2.56 -9.53 -7.16
CA THR A 157 -2.94 -8.27 -6.49
C THR A 157 -3.85 -7.38 -7.34
N PHE A 158 -3.87 -7.55 -8.66
CA PHE A 158 -4.86 -6.89 -9.52
C PHE A 158 -6.23 -7.56 -9.48
N TRP A 159 -6.31 -8.78 -8.95
CA TRP A 159 -7.54 -9.53 -8.82
C TRP A 159 -8.13 -9.33 -7.42
N SER A 160 -9.23 -8.64 -7.33
CA SER A 160 -9.96 -8.46 -6.08
C SER A 160 -11.46 -8.67 -6.36
N PRO A 161 -11.95 -9.92 -6.29
CA PRO A 161 -13.36 -10.22 -6.55
C PRO A 161 -14.23 -9.64 -5.44
N ASP A 162 -15.38 -9.07 -5.81
CA ASP A 162 -16.36 -8.56 -4.85
C ASP A 162 -17.00 -9.70 -4.03
N LYS A 163 -17.01 -10.92 -4.60
CA LYS A 163 -17.50 -12.13 -3.94
C LYS A 163 -16.39 -13.18 -3.88
N PRO A 164 -16.25 -13.91 -2.77
CA PRO A 164 -15.36 -15.06 -2.71
C PRO A 164 -15.69 -16.05 -3.85
N TRP A 165 -14.67 -16.57 -4.51
CA TRP A 165 -14.78 -17.55 -5.60
C TRP A 165 -15.43 -17.04 -6.91
N ASP A 166 -15.62 -15.73 -7.06
CA ASP A 166 -15.99 -15.14 -8.34
C ASP A 166 -14.72 -14.91 -9.18
N PHE A 167 -14.54 -15.72 -10.23
CA PHE A 167 -13.37 -15.69 -11.11
C PHE A 167 -13.59 -14.85 -12.37
N ASN A 168 -14.43 -13.82 -12.31
CA ASN A 168 -14.65 -12.95 -13.45
C ASN A 168 -13.37 -12.15 -13.80
N PRO A 169 -12.80 -12.31 -15.02
CA PRO A 169 -11.57 -11.60 -15.43
C PRO A 169 -11.70 -10.07 -15.40
N ILE A 170 -12.90 -9.53 -15.41
CA ILE A 170 -13.16 -8.09 -15.38
C ILE A 170 -12.55 -7.44 -14.12
N TYR A 171 -12.40 -8.19 -13.02
CA TYR A 171 -11.79 -7.68 -11.79
C TYR A 171 -10.34 -7.27 -11.95
N LEU A 172 -9.62 -7.83 -12.93
CA LEU A 172 -8.27 -7.37 -13.27
C LEU A 172 -8.20 -5.90 -13.71
N LEU A 173 -9.35 -5.32 -14.09
CA LEU A 173 -9.44 -3.91 -14.51
C LEU A 173 -10.38 -3.07 -13.64
N THR A 174 -11.22 -3.69 -12.82
CA THR A 174 -12.26 -2.96 -12.07
C THR A 174 -12.08 -3.04 -10.56
N SER A 175 -11.11 -3.81 -10.07
CA SER A 175 -10.80 -3.90 -8.64
C SER A 175 -10.27 -2.58 -8.09
N ASP A 176 -10.23 -2.46 -6.76
CA ASP A 176 -9.68 -1.27 -6.08
C ASP A 176 -8.15 -1.22 -6.04
N SER A 177 -7.47 -2.17 -6.69
CA SER A 177 -6.03 -2.37 -6.61
C SER A 177 -5.19 -1.11 -6.80
N PRO A 178 -5.43 -0.25 -7.79
CA PRO A 178 -4.61 0.94 -8.03
C PRO A 178 -4.58 1.95 -6.87
N LEU A 179 -5.64 1.99 -6.05
CA LEU A 179 -5.81 2.91 -4.93
C LEU A 179 -5.90 2.21 -3.57
N ALA A 180 -5.77 0.87 -3.53
CA ALA A 180 -5.79 0.10 -2.29
C ALA A 180 -4.37 -0.37 -1.90
N PHE A 181 -3.88 0.11 -0.75
CA PHE A 181 -2.52 -0.16 -0.28
C PHE A 181 -2.17 -1.65 -0.25
N CYS A 182 -3.03 -2.46 0.38
CA CYS A 182 -2.77 -3.90 0.54
C CYS A 182 -2.76 -4.66 -0.78
N LEU A 183 -3.43 -4.13 -1.81
CA LEU A 183 -3.50 -4.76 -3.13
C LEU A 183 -2.33 -4.37 -4.02
N ILE A 184 -1.97 -3.08 -4.14
CA ILE A 184 -0.92 -2.65 -5.07
C ILE A 184 0.51 -2.83 -4.51
N THR A 185 0.66 -2.75 -3.18
CA THR A 185 1.99 -2.82 -2.53
C THR A 185 2.77 -4.10 -2.85
N PRO A 186 2.18 -5.31 -2.85
CA PRO A 186 2.89 -6.52 -3.25
C PRO A 186 3.47 -6.43 -4.66
N THR A 187 2.80 -5.77 -5.61
CA THR A 187 3.32 -5.56 -6.96
C THR A 187 4.58 -4.69 -6.96
N TYR A 188 4.57 -3.55 -6.28
CA TYR A 188 5.73 -2.67 -6.18
C TYR A 188 6.89 -3.33 -5.42
N LEU A 189 6.59 -4.05 -4.35
CA LEU A 189 7.59 -4.81 -3.60
C LEU A 189 8.17 -5.97 -4.42
N SER A 190 7.39 -6.62 -5.28
CA SER A 190 7.88 -7.67 -6.18
C SER A 190 8.94 -7.14 -7.15
N ILE A 191 8.72 -5.93 -7.72
CA ILE A 191 9.72 -5.26 -8.55
C ILE A 191 10.99 -4.98 -7.75
N PHE A 192 10.89 -4.44 -6.54
CA PHE A 192 12.03 -4.19 -5.67
C PHE A 192 12.74 -5.48 -5.25
N TYR A 193 12.02 -6.55 -4.99
CA TYR A 193 12.60 -7.85 -4.65
C TYR A 193 13.41 -8.44 -5.81
N LEU A 194 12.90 -8.33 -7.04
CA LEU A 194 13.63 -8.78 -8.23
C LEU A 194 14.88 -7.92 -8.53
N LEU A 195 14.91 -6.67 -8.05
CA LEU A 195 16.04 -5.76 -8.15
C LEU A 195 16.92 -5.73 -6.88
N TYR A 196 16.69 -6.63 -5.92
CA TYR A 196 17.34 -6.61 -4.61
C TYR A 196 18.85 -6.36 -4.69
N LEU A 197 19.38 -5.58 -3.74
CA LEU A 197 20.69 -4.94 -3.67
C LEU A 197 20.90 -3.72 -4.60
N LYS A 198 19.99 -3.46 -5.54
CA LYS A 198 20.05 -2.28 -6.43
C LYS A 198 18.90 -1.31 -6.15
N VAL A 199 18.28 -1.38 -4.96
CA VAL A 199 17.11 -0.59 -4.58
C VAL A 199 17.38 0.34 -3.40
N ASN A 200 16.54 1.35 -3.25
CA ASN A 200 16.51 2.20 -2.06
C ASN A 200 16.05 1.40 -0.84
N LEU A 201 16.99 0.97 -0.01
CA LEU A 201 16.70 0.11 1.15
C LEU A 201 15.76 0.76 2.19
N PRO A 202 15.83 2.05 2.53
CA PRO A 202 14.81 2.71 3.35
C PRO A 202 13.39 2.55 2.81
N ALA A 203 13.17 2.83 1.52
CA ALA A 203 11.87 2.67 0.90
C ALA A 203 11.39 1.21 0.95
N LEU A 204 12.26 0.26 0.59
CA LEU A 204 11.95 -1.17 0.67
C LEU A 204 11.56 -1.59 2.09
N ARG A 205 12.38 -1.28 3.09
CA ARG A 205 12.16 -1.72 4.49
C ARG A 205 10.85 -1.17 5.06
N VAL A 206 10.62 0.14 4.91
CA VAL A 206 9.43 0.79 5.48
C VAL A 206 8.17 0.29 4.78
N THR A 207 8.18 0.21 3.44
CA THR A 207 7.03 -0.31 2.68
C THR A 207 6.73 -1.76 3.04
N SER A 208 7.76 -2.61 3.12
CA SER A 208 7.58 -4.02 3.50
C SER A 208 7.08 -4.18 4.93
N PHE A 209 7.62 -3.41 5.88
CA PHE A 209 7.20 -3.49 7.28
C PHE A 209 5.72 -3.11 7.45
N ILE A 210 5.32 -1.95 6.92
CA ILE A 210 3.93 -1.49 7.01
C ILE A 210 3.01 -2.44 6.26
N GLY A 211 3.41 -2.91 5.07
CA GLY A 211 2.65 -3.90 4.30
C GLY A 211 2.45 -5.21 5.07
N THR A 212 3.48 -5.72 5.73
CA THR A 212 3.39 -6.93 6.56
C THR A 212 2.50 -6.71 7.78
N LEU A 213 2.65 -5.58 8.47
CA LEU A 213 1.85 -5.26 9.65
C LEU A 213 0.36 -5.20 9.32
N LEU A 214 -0.01 -4.50 8.24
CA LEU A 214 -1.40 -4.43 7.77
C LEU A 214 -1.91 -5.76 7.23
N GLY A 215 -1.07 -6.53 6.54
CA GLY A 215 -1.41 -7.87 6.06
C GLY A 215 -1.76 -8.82 7.21
N ILE A 216 -0.94 -8.87 8.26
CA ILE A 216 -1.21 -9.68 9.45
C ILE A 216 -2.49 -9.21 10.15
N SER A 217 -2.70 -7.89 10.28
CA SER A 217 -3.90 -7.34 10.89
C SER A 217 -5.16 -7.74 10.11
N ASN A 218 -5.13 -7.70 8.78
CA ASN A 218 -6.24 -8.10 7.93
C ASN A 218 -6.57 -9.60 8.04
N ILE A 219 -5.55 -10.46 8.11
CA ILE A 219 -5.72 -11.90 8.32
C ILE A 219 -6.36 -12.14 9.70
N GLY A 220 -5.87 -11.48 10.75
CA GLY A 220 -6.42 -11.59 12.09
C GLY A 220 -7.88 -11.18 12.18
N ILE A 221 -8.24 -10.04 11.58
CA ILE A 221 -9.64 -9.57 11.52
C ILE A 221 -10.51 -10.53 10.72
N GLY A 222 -10.02 -11.03 9.58
CA GLY A 222 -10.74 -12.01 8.75
C GLY A 222 -11.02 -13.31 9.50
N PHE A 223 -10.02 -13.80 10.24
CA PHE A 223 -10.16 -15.00 11.06
C PHE A 223 -11.19 -14.80 12.19
N MET A 224 -11.12 -13.71 12.93
CA MET A 224 -12.08 -13.42 14.01
C MET A 224 -13.51 -13.30 13.49
N ARG A 225 -13.72 -12.64 12.35
CA ARG A 225 -15.05 -12.55 11.72
C ARG A 225 -15.57 -13.91 11.24
N GLY A 226 -14.69 -14.76 10.71
CA GLY A 226 -15.03 -16.13 10.31
C GLY A 226 -15.45 -16.98 11.51
N VAL A 227 -14.70 -16.91 12.61
CA VAL A 227 -15.04 -17.60 13.87
C VAL A 227 -16.37 -17.08 14.42
N ALA A 228 -16.58 -15.75 14.51
CA ALA A 228 -17.84 -15.19 14.99
C ALA A 228 -19.07 -15.69 14.21
N ARG A 229 -18.96 -15.81 12.86
CA ARG A 229 -20.04 -16.35 12.02
C ARG A 229 -20.29 -17.84 12.18
N ALA A 230 -19.31 -18.60 12.67
CA ALA A 230 -19.46 -20.04 12.89
C ALA A 230 -20.22 -20.37 14.20
N TYR A 231 -20.35 -19.38 15.10
CA TYR A 231 -21.04 -19.51 16.38
C TYR A 231 -22.41 -18.78 16.43
N THR A 232 -22.81 -18.12 15.36
CA THR A 232 -24.15 -17.51 15.19
C THR A 232 -24.96 -18.28 14.17
#